data_eac81ca8e8350a521dcb9015ee91fb94
#
_entry.id   eac81ca8e8350a521dcb9015ee91fb94
#
_cell.length_a   1.000
_cell.length_b   1.000
_cell.length_c   1.000
_cell.angle_alpha   90.00
_cell.angle_beta   90.00
_cell.angle_gamma   90.00
#
_symmetry.space_group_name_H-M   'P 1'
#
loop_
_entity.id
_entity.type
_entity.pdbx_description
1 polymer ?
#
loop_
_entity_poly.entity_id
_entity_poly.type
_entity_poly.pdbx_seq_one_letter_code
_entity_poly.pdbx_strand_id
1 'polypeptide(L)'
;YTLSLHDALPIYFAIDHLQITTSMHRRAGSQRECVQAVTDGALYDITDMREWREEKGSGVVTLPAPGWQSTLEQRGFAGCARHFITCVQNQTVPETSGEQAIMAQRIVERLWREAMSE
;
A
#
# COMPACT_ATOMS: atom_id res chain seq x y z
N TYR A 1 -18.90 7.62 -26.33
CA TYR A 1 -17.96 6.98 -25.41
C TYR A 1 -18.53 7.13 -24.02
N THR A 2 -19.23 6.12 -23.55
CA THR A 2 -19.68 6.03 -22.16
C THR A 2 -18.46 5.59 -21.36
N LEU A 3 -17.86 6.49 -20.57
CA LEU A 3 -16.92 6.12 -19.54
C LEU A 3 -17.67 5.22 -18.56
N SER A 4 -17.40 3.93 -18.60
CA SER A 4 -17.90 2.99 -17.60
C SER A 4 -17.26 3.36 -16.27
N LEU A 5 -18.03 3.89 -15.34
CA LEU A 5 -17.64 4.19 -13.97
C LEU A 5 -17.09 2.97 -13.21
N HIS A 6 -17.20 1.78 -13.80
CA HIS A 6 -16.73 0.53 -13.20
C HIS A 6 -15.22 0.27 -13.35
N ASP A 7 -14.50 1.07 -14.15
CA ASP A 7 -13.08 0.81 -14.45
C ASP A 7 -12.10 1.61 -13.58
N ALA A 8 -12.53 2.69 -12.93
CA ALA A 8 -11.70 3.47 -12.01
C ALA A 8 -12.57 4.21 -10.99
N LEU A 9 -12.56 3.77 -9.75
CA LEU A 9 -13.22 4.47 -8.64
C LEU A 9 -12.13 5.05 -7.71
N PRO A 10 -11.98 6.37 -7.64
CA PRO A 10 -11.24 6.97 -6.54
C PRO A 10 -12.05 6.82 -5.26
N ILE A 11 -11.43 6.28 -4.23
CA ILE A 11 -12.03 6.13 -2.91
C ILE A 11 -11.41 7.19 -2.00
N TYR A 12 -12.25 7.99 -1.36
CA TYR A 12 -11.84 9.00 -0.40
C TYR A 12 -12.36 8.59 0.97
N PHE A 13 -11.50 8.57 1.95
CA PHE A 13 -11.91 8.40 3.33
C PHE A 13 -11.02 9.23 4.26
N ALA A 14 -11.58 9.61 5.41
CA ALA A 14 -10.88 10.35 6.43
C ALA A 14 -10.93 9.61 7.75
N ILE A 15 -9.82 9.62 8.47
CA ILE A 15 -9.71 9.09 9.83
C ILE A 15 -9.09 10.22 10.66
N ASP A 16 -9.85 10.78 11.55
CA ASP A 16 -9.49 11.98 12.34
C ASP A 16 -9.06 13.13 11.41
N HIS A 17 -7.78 13.48 11.43
CA HIS A 17 -7.18 14.53 10.58
C HIS A 17 -6.44 13.96 9.36
N LEU A 18 -6.45 12.65 9.18
CA LEU A 18 -5.82 11.97 8.04
C LEU A 18 -6.82 11.84 6.89
N GLN A 19 -6.44 12.34 5.73
CA GLN A 19 -7.18 12.14 4.48
C GLN A 19 -6.46 11.10 3.63
N ILE A 20 -7.19 10.11 3.17
CA ILE A 20 -6.66 9.02 2.35
C ILE A 20 -7.43 8.98 1.03
N THR A 21 -6.69 8.94 -0.06
CA THR A 21 -7.23 8.76 -1.40
C THR A 21 -6.60 7.52 -2.01
N THR A 22 -7.42 6.62 -2.50
CA THR A 22 -6.95 5.48 -3.28
C THR A 22 -7.64 5.46 -4.63
N SER A 23 -6.93 5.04 -5.66
CA SER A 23 -7.51 4.81 -6.98
C SER A 23 -6.87 3.60 -7.62
N MET A 24 -7.69 2.86 -8.37
CA MET A 24 -7.22 1.71 -9.13
C MET A 24 -7.91 1.72 -10.50
N HIS A 25 -7.17 1.44 -11.55
CA HIS A 25 -7.71 1.27 -12.89
C HIS A 25 -7.23 -0.04 -13.49
N ARG A 26 -8.14 -0.97 -13.73
CA ARG A 26 -7.80 -2.33 -14.21
C ARG A 26 -7.21 -2.37 -15.62
N ARG A 27 -7.48 -1.34 -16.44
CA ARG A 27 -7.03 -1.24 -17.84
C ARG A 27 -6.06 -0.09 -18.06
N ALA A 28 -5.27 0.26 -17.06
CA ALA A 28 -4.36 1.39 -17.14
C ALA A 28 -3.22 1.23 -18.16
N GLY A 29 -3.04 0.03 -18.71
CA GLY A 29 -1.96 -0.26 -19.68
C GLY A 29 -0.58 -0.37 -19.05
N SER A 30 -0.45 -0.11 -17.75
CA SER A 30 0.76 -0.28 -16.96
C SER A 30 0.43 -0.80 -15.56
N GLN A 31 1.36 -1.54 -14.97
CA GLN A 31 1.30 -1.91 -13.55
C GLN A 31 2.20 -0.97 -12.77
N ARG A 32 1.64 0.08 -12.21
CA ARG A 32 2.35 1.01 -11.36
C ARG A 32 1.61 1.13 -10.03
N GLU A 33 2.32 0.86 -8.95
CA GLU A 33 1.84 1.06 -7.59
C GLU A 33 2.54 2.29 -7.00
N CYS A 34 1.77 3.25 -6.50
CA CYS A 34 2.32 4.42 -5.84
C CYS A 34 1.64 4.61 -4.49
N VAL A 35 2.45 4.83 -3.46
CA VAL A 35 1.99 5.25 -2.14
C VAL A 35 2.65 6.58 -1.83
N GLN A 36 1.84 7.58 -1.52
CA GLN A 36 2.33 8.90 -1.12
C GLN A 36 1.80 9.24 0.27
N ALA A 37 2.66 9.73 1.13
CA ALA A 37 2.29 10.26 2.42
C ALA A 37 2.80 11.70 2.55
N VAL A 38 1.88 12.62 2.83
CA VAL A 38 2.18 14.02 3.09
C VAL A 38 1.99 14.27 4.58
N THR A 39 3.04 14.74 5.23
CA THR A 39 3.04 15.05 6.67
C THR A 39 3.44 16.51 6.88
N ASP A 40 3.37 16.97 8.12
CA ASP A 40 3.91 18.28 8.45
C ASP A 40 5.44 18.29 8.26
N GLY A 41 5.88 18.99 7.22
CA GLY A 41 7.30 19.19 6.88
C GLY A 41 7.98 18.07 6.09
N ALA A 42 7.26 17.02 5.64
CA ALA A 42 7.84 15.99 4.80
C ALA A 42 6.83 15.38 3.80
N LEU A 43 7.35 15.00 2.64
CA LEU A 43 6.67 14.19 1.64
C LEU A 43 7.41 12.88 1.46
N TYR A 44 6.69 11.79 1.47
CA TYR A 44 7.21 10.44 1.24
C TYR A 44 6.53 9.83 0.02
N ASP A 45 7.32 9.30 -0.90
CA ASP A 45 6.84 8.56 -2.06
C ASP A 45 7.43 7.15 -2.08
N ILE A 46 6.58 6.15 -2.31
CA ILE A 46 6.99 4.77 -2.59
C ILE A 46 6.46 4.40 -3.96
N THR A 47 7.34 3.98 -4.85
CA THR A 47 6.97 3.53 -6.20
C THR A 47 7.25 2.03 -6.35
N ASP A 48 6.23 1.28 -6.79
CA ASP A 48 6.26 -0.17 -7.06
C ASP A 48 6.79 -1.02 -5.90
N MET A 49 6.67 -0.52 -4.64
CA MET A 49 7.26 -1.12 -3.45
C MET A 49 8.77 -1.35 -3.56
N ARG A 50 9.47 -0.55 -4.36
CA ARG A 50 10.88 -0.73 -4.71
C ARG A 50 11.72 0.51 -4.47
N GLU A 51 11.17 1.67 -4.77
CA GLU A 51 11.85 2.96 -4.65
C GLU A 51 11.21 3.75 -3.53
N TRP A 52 12.03 4.34 -2.69
CA TRP A 52 11.58 5.24 -1.64
C TRP A 52 12.22 6.61 -1.82
N ARG A 53 11.42 7.66 -1.69
CA ARG A 53 11.85 9.05 -1.78
C ARG A 53 11.26 9.83 -0.62
N GLU A 54 12.10 10.62 0.02
CA GLU A 54 11.72 11.58 1.05
C GLU A 54 12.13 12.98 0.62
N GLU A 55 11.20 13.91 0.72
CA GLU A 55 11.46 15.33 0.60
C GLU A 55 11.21 15.98 1.96
N LYS A 56 12.24 16.59 2.55
CA LYS A 56 12.15 17.26 3.83
C LYS A 56 12.97 18.55 3.83
N GLY A 57 12.31 19.67 4.10
CA GLY A 57 12.93 20.99 4.01
C GLY A 57 13.47 21.26 2.61
N SER A 58 14.78 21.49 2.46
CA SER A 58 15.45 21.68 1.18
C SER A 58 16.15 20.40 0.66
N GLY A 59 16.00 19.28 1.37
CA GLY A 59 16.67 18.02 1.06
C GLY A 59 15.74 17.01 0.38
N VAL A 60 16.31 16.23 -0.55
CA VAL A 60 15.66 15.10 -1.18
C VAL A 60 16.57 13.89 -1.01
N VAL A 61 16.03 12.81 -0.43
CA VAL A 61 16.71 11.52 -0.31
C VAL A 61 15.96 10.51 -1.16
N THR A 62 16.68 9.76 -1.99
CA THR A 62 16.10 8.68 -2.79
C THR A 62 16.86 7.40 -2.53
N LEU A 63 16.16 6.33 -2.18
CA LEU A 63 16.69 4.99 -2.08
C LEU A 63 16.15 4.16 -3.24
N PRO A 64 16.96 3.91 -4.27
CA PRO A 64 16.55 3.07 -5.39
C PRO A 64 16.49 1.61 -4.98
N ALA A 65 15.71 0.84 -5.72
CA ALA A 65 15.67 -0.60 -5.54
C ALA A 65 17.06 -1.22 -5.81
N PRO A 66 17.58 -2.07 -4.89
CA PRO A 66 18.82 -2.79 -5.14
C PRO A 66 18.68 -3.73 -6.35
N GLY A 67 19.49 -3.50 -7.39
CA GLY A 67 19.35 -4.21 -8.67
C GLY A 67 19.61 -5.73 -8.61
N TRP A 68 20.24 -6.22 -7.54
CA TRP A 68 20.57 -7.65 -7.35
C TRP A 68 19.60 -8.41 -6.44
N GLN A 69 18.63 -7.73 -5.81
CA GLN A 69 17.61 -8.40 -5.00
C GLN A 69 16.56 -9.06 -5.88
N SER A 70 16.12 -10.25 -5.49
CA SER A 70 15.02 -10.93 -6.13
C SER A 70 13.70 -10.17 -5.91
N THR A 71 12.73 -10.32 -6.80
CA THR A 71 11.39 -9.75 -6.62
C THR A 71 10.74 -10.17 -5.30
N LEU A 72 11.00 -11.38 -4.83
CA LEU A 72 10.48 -11.89 -3.56
C LEU A 72 11.03 -11.09 -2.36
N GLU A 73 12.29 -10.67 -2.42
CA GLU A 73 12.90 -9.85 -1.38
C GLU A 73 12.46 -8.39 -1.48
N GLN A 74 12.49 -7.83 -2.69
CA GLN A 74 12.10 -6.44 -2.92
C GLN A 74 10.64 -6.16 -2.52
N ARG A 75 9.73 -7.10 -2.77
CA ARG A 75 8.31 -6.96 -2.41
C ARG A 75 7.97 -7.49 -1.01
N GLY A 76 8.96 -7.86 -0.22
CA GLY A 76 8.79 -8.26 1.17
C GLY A 76 8.28 -9.70 1.40
N PHE A 77 8.00 -10.49 0.35
CA PHE A 77 7.50 -11.86 0.52
C PHE A 77 8.47 -12.75 1.31
N ALA A 78 9.77 -12.69 1.01
CA ALA A 78 10.78 -13.43 1.75
C ALA A 78 10.87 -12.97 3.22
N GLY A 79 10.72 -11.66 3.47
CA GLY A 79 10.66 -11.09 4.81
C GLY A 79 9.48 -11.61 5.62
N CYS A 80 8.28 -11.55 5.04
CA CYS A 80 7.06 -12.07 5.68
C CYS A 80 7.16 -13.57 6.01
N ALA A 81 7.68 -14.37 5.09
CA ALA A 81 7.86 -15.81 5.32
C ALA A 81 8.84 -16.09 6.46
N ARG A 82 9.99 -15.41 6.48
CA ARG A 82 10.96 -15.55 7.58
C ARG A 82 10.38 -15.11 8.92
N HIS A 83 9.68 -13.97 8.95
CA HIS A 83 9.02 -13.47 10.14
C HIS A 83 8.00 -14.50 10.69
N PHE A 84 7.16 -15.05 9.82
CA PHE A 84 6.20 -16.08 10.20
C PHE A 84 6.88 -17.32 10.82
N ILE A 85 7.92 -17.85 10.18
CA ILE A 85 8.68 -19.00 10.70
C ILE A 85 9.28 -18.67 12.07
N THR A 86 9.87 -17.48 12.22
CA THR A 86 10.43 -17.02 13.50
C THR A 86 9.37 -16.94 14.59
N CYS A 87 8.20 -16.43 14.28
CA CYS A 87 7.08 -16.37 15.22
C CYS A 87 6.61 -17.77 15.65
N VAL A 88 6.52 -18.71 14.72
CA VAL A 88 6.19 -20.11 15.03
C VAL A 88 7.24 -20.73 15.97
N GLN A 89 8.52 -20.57 15.67
CA GLN A 89 9.61 -21.09 16.50
C GLN A 89 9.61 -20.50 17.92
N ASN A 90 9.30 -19.21 18.04
CA ASN A 90 9.30 -18.49 19.32
C ASN A 90 7.94 -18.49 20.02
N GLN A 91 6.93 -19.11 19.44
CA GLN A 91 5.54 -19.13 19.95
C GLN A 91 4.98 -17.70 20.17
N THR A 92 5.30 -16.78 19.27
CA THR A 92 4.82 -15.40 19.28
C THR A 92 3.79 -15.17 18.17
N VAL A 93 2.93 -14.17 18.32
CA VAL A 93 1.95 -13.77 17.29
C VAL A 93 2.66 -12.97 16.21
N PRO A 94 2.50 -13.29 14.92
CA PRO A 94 3.05 -12.49 13.82
C PRO A 94 2.40 -11.10 13.78
N GLU A 95 3.16 -10.09 13.39
CA GLU A 95 2.63 -8.73 13.14
C GLU A 95 1.55 -8.74 12.05
N THR A 96 1.71 -9.61 11.04
CA THR A 96 0.71 -9.84 9.99
C THR A 96 -0.22 -11.00 10.37
N SER A 97 -0.85 -10.91 11.53
CA SER A 97 -1.78 -11.95 12.00
C SER A 97 -3.10 -11.95 11.24
N GLY A 98 -3.86 -13.03 11.37
CA GLY A 98 -5.19 -13.13 10.79
C GLY A 98 -6.14 -12.03 11.27
N GLU A 99 -6.03 -11.61 12.52
CA GLU A 99 -6.81 -10.51 13.11
C GLU A 99 -6.50 -9.19 12.42
N GLN A 100 -5.25 -8.90 12.12
CA GLN A 100 -4.82 -7.70 11.38
C GLN A 100 -5.35 -7.75 9.93
N ALA A 101 -5.24 -8.90 9.28
CA ALA A 101 -5.74 -9.09 7.92
C ALA A 101 -7.27 -8.91 7.83
N ILE A 102 -8.02 -9.39 8.82
CA ILE A 102 -9.48 -9.22 8.88
C ILE A 102 -9.88 -7.75 9.00
N MET A 103 -9.12 -6.93 9.73
CA MET A 103 -9.42 -5.49 9.83
C MET A 103 -9.31 -4.81 8.46
N ALA A 104 -8.23 -5.07 7.71
CA ALA A 104 -8.07 -4.56 6.36
C ALA A 104 -9.18 -5.07 5.42
N GLN A 105 -9.53 -6.35 5.50
CA GLN A 105 -10.58 -6.95 4.69
C GLN A 105 -11.96 -6.32 4.96
N ARG A 106 -12.28 -6.01 6.21
CA ARG A 106 -13.54 -5.33 6.57
C ARG A 106 -13.64 -3.93 5.97
N ILE A 107 -12.52 -3.19 5.91
CA ILE A 107 -12.49 -1.88 5.25
C ILE A 107 -12.79 -2.04 3.76
N VAL A 108 -12.13 -2.98 3.07
CA VAL A 108 -12.37 -3.25 1.66
C VAL A 108 -13.81 -3.67 1.39
N GLU A 109 -14.38 -4.54 2.24
CA GLU A 109 -15.77 -4.98 2.11
C GLU A 109 -16.76 -3.83 2.30
N ARG A 110 -16.52 -2.94 3.26
CA ARG A 110 -17.34 -1.76 3.48
C ARG A 110 -17.30 -0.83 2.28
N LEU A 111 -16.12 -0.51 1.77
CA LEU A 111 -15.93 0.32 0.58
C LEU A 111 -16.63 -0.27 -0.65
N TRP A 112 -16.53 -1.60 -0.82
CA TRP A 112 -17.23 -2.30 -1.90
C TRP A 112 -18.73 -2.17 -1.79
N ARG A 113 -19.31 -2.35 -0.61
CA ARG A 113 -20.76 -2.20 -0.38
C ARG A 113 -21.25 -0.78 -0.66
N GLU A 114 -20.50 0.22 -0.20
CA GLU A 114 -20.81 1.63 -0.45
C GLU A 114 -20.78 1.94 -1.96
N ALA A 115 -19.76 1.49 -2.69
CA ALA A 115 -19.65 1.69 -4.13
C ALA A 115 -20.72 0.96 -4.96
N MET A 116 -21.32 -0.11 -4.44
CA MET A 116 -22.38 -0.86 -5.14
C MET A 116 -23.79 -0.38 -4.79
N SER A 117 -23.91 0.53 -3.83
CA SER A 117 -25.22 1.08 -3.39
C SER A 117 -25.62 2.36 -4.11
N GLU A 118 -24.74 2.92 -4.95
CA GLU A 118 -25.02 4.04 -5.89
C GLU A 118 -25.43 3.50 -7.27
#